data_55229d6bda0d58a6cd1fc96cd2ed0d7c
#
_entry.id   55229d6bda0d58a6cd1fc96cd2ed0d7c
#
_cell.length_a   1.000
_cell.length_b   1.000
_cell.length_c   1.000
_cell.angle_alpha   90.00
_cell.angle_beta   90.00
_cell.angle_gamma   90.00
#
_symmetry.space_group_name_H-M   'P 1'
#
loop_
_entity.id
_entity.type
_entity.pdbx_description
1 polymer ?
#
loop_
_entity_poly.entity_id
_entity_poly.type
_entity_poly.pdbx_seq_one_letter_code
_entity_poly.pdbx_strand_id
1 'polypeptide(L)'
;MASIAPSSLLSLNANQVCIVKRHTFQSTVPVRTPNTKLPRLLISCSSATTDNTSLLDQDPHSHLFQNTPPIHITPSFSVEEDSEIDLDTPTDGFSSIPDAINDIQQGKLVIVVDDEDRENEGDLIMAASLATPEAMAFIVRHGTGIVCVSMKGEDLERLDLPLMVSSKENEEKLCTAFTVSVDAKEGTSTGVSAKDRTKTVLSLASPDSKPGDFNRPGHIFPLKYREGGVLKRAGHTEASVDLAVLAGLPPVGVLCEIVDESDGSMARLPKLREFAKMEGLKIISIADLVRYRRKRDKLVERASIARLPLKWGNVNAYCYRSLLDGMEHIAMVKGDIGDGQDILVRVHSECLTGDIFGSARCDCGNQLALSMEMIEKAGRGVLVYLRGHEGRGIGLGHKLRAYNLQDDGRDTVEANEELGLPVDSREYGIGAQILRDLGVRSMRLMTNNPAKYLGLKGYGLSVVGRVPLLTPITSENRRYLETKRTKMGHVYGAEFNGRLNNSA
;
A
#
# COMPACT_ATOMS: atom_id res chain seq x y z
N MET A 1 -59.41 39.49 -14.74
CA MET A 1 -60.36 38.36 -14.85
C MET A 1 -59.63 37.10 -14.61
N ALA A 2 -59.91 36.48 -13.74
CA ALA A 2 -60.44 35.59 -12.76
C ALA A 2 -59.23 34.97 -11.98
N SER A 3 -59.02 35.22 -10.75
CA SER A 3 -59.63 34.73 -9.52
C SER A 3 -59.85 33.21 -9.50
N ILE A 4 -59.14 32.55 -8.59
CA ILE A 4 -59.68 31.64 -7.53
C ILE A 4 -58.50 31.12 -6.68
N ALA A 5 -58.56 31.44 -5.38
CA ALA A 5 -57.96 30.78 -4.24
C ALA A 5 -59.04 29.88 -3.59
N PRO A 6 -58.82 29.34 -2.38
CA PRO A 6 -57.82 28.40 -1.79
C PRO A 6 -58.54 27.20 -1.12
N SER A 7 -57.81 26.28 -0.60
CA SER A 7 -58.16 25.40 0.58
C SER A 7 -57.22 24.21 0.60
N SER A 8 -56.77 23.62 1.68
CA SER A 8 -57.14 23.68 3.09
C SER A 8 -55.99 23.13 3.91
N LEU A 9 -55.81 23.76 5.05
CA LEU A 9 -55.01 23.26 6.20
C LEU A 9 -55.53 21.92 6.72
N LEU A 10 -54.65 21.02 7.01
CA LEU A 10 -54.86 19.98 8.04
C LEU A 10 -53.64 19.96 8.94
N SER A 11 -53.84 20.52 10.11
CA SER A 11 -53.01 20.38 11.30
C SER A 11 -53.16 18.97 11.87
N LEU A 12 -52.08 18.35 12.22
CA LEU A 12 -52.11 17.28 13.25
C LEU A 12 -50.98 17.47 14.23
N ASN A 13 -51.41 17.53 15.48
CA ASN A 13 -50.69 17.78 16.73
C ASN A 13 -49.58 16.78 17.04
N ALA A 14 -48.50 17.29 17.51
CA ALA A 14 -47.82 17.21 18.80
C ALA A 14 -47.95 15.92 19.67
N ASN A 15 -46.76 15.55 20.15
CA ASN A 15 -46.47 14.84 21.40
C ASN A 15 -46.56 13.31 21.39
N GLN A 16 -45.41 12.68 21.22
CA GLN A 16 -45.01 11.59 22.11
C GLN A 16 -43.52 11.68 22.44
N VAL A 17 -43.26 12.17 23.64
CA VAL A 17 -41.95 12.12 24.31
C VAL A 17 -41.79 10.72 24.88
N CYS A 18 -40.90 9.91 24.34
CA CYS A 18 -40.46 8.68 24.97
C CYS A 18 -39.29 8.95 25.91
N ILE A 19 -39.60 8.98 27.22
CA ILE A 19 -38.57 9.05 28.27
C ILE A 19 -38.00 7.64 28.46
N VAL A 20 -36.74 7.46 28.07
CA VAL A 20 -35.96 6.27 28.43
C VAL A 20 -35.27 6.54 29.77
N LYS A 21 -35.76 5.89 30.84
CA LYS A 21 -35.11 5.89 32.14
C LYS A 21 -33.78 5.16 32.07
N ARG A 22 -32.69 5.88 32.39
CA ARG A 22 -31.39 5.28 32.71
C ARG A 22 -31.49 4.55 34.04
N HIS A 23 -31.33 3.24 34.04
CA HIS A 23 -31.02 2.47 35.24
C HIS A 23 -29.52 2.41 35.43
N THR A 24 -29.03 3.11 36.43
CA THR A 24 -27.68 2.95 36.99
C THR A 24 -27.67 1.69 37.84
N PHE A 25 -26.96 0.66 37.44
CA PHE A 25 -26.60 -0.45 38.29
C PHE A 25 -25.26 -0.15 38.96
N GLN A 26 -25.28 0.17 40.23
CA GLN A 26 -24.14 0.03 41.12
C GLN A 26 -24.11 -1.41 41.63
N SER A 27 -23.08 -2.17 41.27
CA SER A 27 -22.80 -3.44 41.94
C SER A 27 -21.46 -3.31 42.66
N THR A 28 -21.55 -3.13 43.95
CA THR A 28 -20.47 -3.36 44.90
C THR A 28 -20.32 -4.86 45.10
N VAL A 29 -19.15 -5.41 44.78
CA VAL A 29 -18.77 -6.78 45.14
C VAL A 29 -17.59 -6.72 46.09
N PRO A 30 -17.65 -7.34 47.27
CA PRO A 30 -16.54 -7.31 48.23
C PRO A 30 -15.45 -8.30 47.84
N VAL A 31 -14.21 -7.82 47.97
CA VAL A 31 -12.99 -8.61 47.85
C VAL A 31 -12.91 -9.59 49.01
N ARG A 32 -12.94 -10.88 48.75
CA ARG A 32 -12.56 -11.96 49.66
C ARG A 32 -11.34 -12.68 49.09
N THR A 33 -10.23 -12.57 49.78
CA THR A 33 -9.06 -13.47 49.64
C THR A 33 -9.37 -14.82 50.26
N PRO A 34 -9.04 -15.94 49.63
CA PRO A 34 -8.77 -17.15 50.36
C PRO A 34 -7.32 -17.62 50.11
N ASN A 35 -6.64 -17.67 51.26
CA ASN A 35 -5.49 -18.55 51.46
C ASN A 35 -5.97 -20.01 51.47
N THR A 36 -5.56 -20.81 50.47
CA THR A 36 -5.61 -22.27 50.61
C THR A 36 -4.42 -22.88 49.89
N LYS A 37 -3.59 -23.54 50.67
CA LYS A 37 -2.46 -24.36 50.26
C LYS A 37 -2.98 -25.55 49.44
N LEU A 38 -2.48 -25.73 48.22
CA LEU A 38 -2.65 -26.96 47.45
C LEU A 38 -1.58 -27.98 47.85
N PRO A 39 -1.93 -29.27 47.98
CA PRO A 39 -0.99 -30.33 48.31
C PRO A 39 -0.12 -30.70 47.09
N ARG A 40 1.17 -30.85 47.34
CA ARG A 40 2.14 -31.44 46.38
C ARG A 40 1.80 -32.91 46.16
N LEU A 41 1.42 -33.27 44.94
CA LEU A 41 1.45 -34.63 44.46
C LEU A 41 2.86 -34.92 43.96
N LEU A 42 3.59 -35.78 44.71
CA LEU A 42 4.81 -36.42 44.29
C LEU A 42 4.44 -37.59 43.36
N ILE A 43 4.76 -37.45 42.08
CA ILE A 43 4.73 -38.60 41.16
C ILE A 43 6.14 -39.15 41.09
N SER A 44 6.34 -40.36 41.64
CA SER A 44 7.55 -41.13 41.52
C SER A 44 7.64 -41.72 40.11
N CYS A 45 8.73 -41.43 39.40
CA CYS A 45 9.09 -42.16 38.19
C CYS A 45 9.69 -43.51 38.57
N SER A 46 8.99 -44.61 38.28
CA SER A 46 9.59 -45.95 38.18
C SER A 46 9.90 -46.25 36.71
N SER A 47 11.15 -46.51 36.44
CA SER A 47 11.66 -47.03 35.17
C SER A 47 11.12 -48.44 34.91
N ALA A 48 10.37 -48.60 33.81
CA ALA A 48 10.13 -49.91 33.23
C ALA A 48 10.40 -49.80 31.73
N THR A 49 11.49 -50.44 31.33
CA THR A 49 11.81 -50.76 29.93
C THR A 49 10.86 -51.84 29.44
N THR A 50 10.06 -51.51 28.43
CA THR A 50 9.47 -52.54 27.55
C THR A 50 9.43 -51.98 26.12
N ASP A 51 10.14 -52.70 25.25
CA ASP A 51 10.01 -52.61 23.79
C ASP A 51 8.54 -52.70 23.36
N ASN A 52 8.10 -51.71 22.62
CA ASN A 52 6.97 -51.86 21.69
C ASN A 52 7.15 -50.93 20.50
N THR A 53 7.73 -51.48 19.45
CA THR A 53 7.62 -51.03 18.08
C THR A 53 6.17 -51.18 17.64
N SER A 54 5.70 -50.12 16.99
CA SER A 54 4.61 -50.04 16.02
C SER A 54 3.38 -49.25 16.42
N LEU A 55 3.02 -48.37 15.50
CA LEU A 55 1.88 -47.50 15.39
C LEU A 55 2.15 -46.05 15.83
N LEU A 56 2.97 -45.35 15.06
CA LEU A 56 2.91 -43.88 14.96
C LEU A 56 2.49 -43.53 13.54
N ASP A 57 1.31 -42.96 13.50
CA ASP A 57 0.67 -42.08 12.53
C ASP A 57 1.42 -41.86 11.21
N GLN A 58 0.89 -42.46 10.16
CA GLN A 58 1.15 -42.04 8.81
C GLN A 58 0.44 -40.68 8.59
N ASP A 59 1.24 -39.62 8.69
CA ASP A 59 0.83 -38.29 8.27
C ASP A 59 0.42 -38.36 6.77
N PRO A 60 -0.82 -38.04 6.39
CA PRO A 60 -1.28 -38.10 5.00
C PRO A 60 -0.48 -37.20 4.05
N HIS A 61 0.33 -36.28 4.59
CA HIS A 61 1.20 -35.40 3.82
C HIS A 61 2.62 -35.94 3.58
N SER A 62 3.04 -37.05 4.23
CA SER A 62 4.39 -37.57 4.10
C SER A 62 4.72 -38.16 2.72
N HIS A 63 3.70 -38.54 1.92
CA HIS A 63 3.89 -39.05 0.57
C HIS A 63 4.07 -37.98 -0.52
N LEU A 64 3.75 -36.69 -0.22
CA LEU A 64 3.84 -35.60 -1.21
C LEU A 64 5.28 -35.11 -1.45
N PHE A 65 6.23 -35.44 -0.58
CA PHE A 65 7.58 -34.86 -0.59
C PHE A 65 8.72 -35.86 -0.76
N GLN A 66 8.44 -37.14 -1.07
CA GLN A 66 9.47 -38.17 -1.23
C GLN A 66 10.42 -37.96 -2.42
N ASN A 67 10.12 -37.01 -3.33
CA ASN A 67 10.99 -36.61 -4.43
C ASN A 67 11.17 -35.10 -4.46
N THR A 68 11.83 -34.51 -3.46
CA THR A 68 12.29 -33.14 -3.57
C THR A 68 13.44 -33.10 -4.58
N PRO A 69 13.26 -32.42 -5.74
CA PRO A 69 14.33 -32.32 -6.71
C PRO A 69 15.53 -31.59 -6.08
N PRO A 70 16.77 -31.86 -6.54
CA PRO A 70 17.93 -31.10 -6.12
C PRO A 70 17.69 -29.61 -6.36
N ILE A 71 18.25 -28.75 -5.49
CA ILE A 71 18.14 -27.29 -5.63
C ILE A 71 18.77 -26.89 -6.97
N HIS A 72 17.93 -26.76 -8.01
CA HIS A 72 18.39 -26.26 -9.30
C HIS A 72 18.48 -24.74 -9.24
N ILE A 73 19.71 -24.23 -9.19
CA ILE A 73 19.99 -22.81 -9.42
C ILE A 73 19.88 -22.58 -10.92
N THR A 74 18.81 -21.89 -11.34
CA THR A 74 18.75 -21.39 -12.71
C THR A 74 19.27 -19.95 -12.72
N PRO A 75 19.96 -19.52 -13.80
CA PRO A 75 20.31 -18.10 -13.95
C PRO A 75 19.08 -17.21 -13.68
N SER A 76 19.32 -16.02 -13.16
CA SER A 76 18.27 -14.99 -13.04
C SER A 76 17.55 -14.89 -14.39
N PHE A 77 16.25 -14.58 -14.36
CA PHE A 77 15.51 -14.33 -15.60
C PHE A 77 16.39 -13.50 -16.54
N SER A 78 16.56 -13.94 -17.78
CA SER A 78 17.28 -13.19 -18.82
C SER A 78 16.52 -11.90 -19.14
N VAL A 79 16.68 -10.93 -18.30
CA VAL A 79 16.53 -9.52 -18.61
C VAL A 79 17.97 -9.11 -18.93
N GLU A 80 18.17 -8.52 -20.08
CA GLU A 80 19.47 -8.05 -20.56
C GLU A 80 20.35 -7.56 -19.41
N GLU A 81 21.61 -7.99 -19.43
CA GLU A 81 22.57 -7.93 -18.34
C GLU A 81 22.62 -6.57 -17.64
N ASP A 82 22.52 -6.61 -16.31
CA ASP A 82 23.16 -5.71 -15.33
C ASP A 82 23.16 -4.18 -15.58
N SER A 83 22.09 -3.60 -16.07
CA SER A 83 21.77 -2.27 -15.58
C SER A 83 21.06 -2.44 -14.25
N GLU A 84 21.71 -2.10 -13.12
CA GLU A 84 20.97 -1.78 -11.88
C GLU A 84 19.80 -0.89 -12.32
N ILE A 85 18.57 -1.36 -12.16
CA ILE A 85 17.41 -0.48 -12.36
C ILE A 85 17.57 0.60 -11.30
N ASP A 86 18.15 1.72 -11.70
CA ASP A 86 18.26 2.88 -10.84
C ASP A 86 16.85 3.42 -10.66
N LEU A 87 16.28 3.19 -9.49
CA LEU A 87 14.96 3.71 -9.13
C LEU A 87 14.90 5.24 -9.09
N ASP A 88 16.03 5.91 -9.24
CA ASP A 88 16.14 7.36 -9.35
C ASP A 88 16.11 7.86 -10.80
N THR A 89 16.31 6.97 -11.78
CA THR A 89 16.15 7.31 -13.20
C THR A 89 14.69 7.66 -13.46
N PRO A 90 14.39 8.89 -13.92
CA PRO A 90 13.04 9.28 -14.23
C PRO A 90 12.48 8.46 -15.40
N THR A 91 11.18 8.27 -15.43
CA THR A 91 10.49 7.75 -16.61
C THR A 91 10.77 8.65 -17.81
N ASP A 92 10.89 8.08 -19.00
CA ASP A 92 11.21 8.83 -20.22
C ASP A 92 10.27 10.01 -20.44
N GLY A 93 10.88 11.16 -20.72
CA GLY A 93 10.17 12.42 -20.88
C GLY A 93 9.73 13.13 -19.59
N PHE A 94 10.18 12.66 -18.42
CA PHE A 94 9.99 13.34 -17.13
C PHE A 94 11.32 13.84 -16.56
N SER A 95 11.23 14.84 -15.68
CA SER A 95 12.37 15.37 -14.92
C SER A 95 12.68 14.47 -13.74
N SER A 96 13.92 14.53 -13.21
CA SER A 96 14.27 13.79 -12.00
C SER A 96 13.57 14.35 -10.75
N ILE A 97 13.26 13.47 -9.80
CA ILE A 97 12.67 13.90 -8.51
C ILE A 97 13.62 14.84 -7.74
N PRO A 98 14.95 14.62 -7.67
CA PRO A 98 15.86 15.59 -7.08
C PRO A 98 15.80 16.98 -7.70
N ASP A 99 15.68 17.10 -9.02
CA ASP A 99 15.54 18.39 -9.69
C ASP A 99 14.23 19.09 -9.31
N ALA A 100 13.13 18.36 -9.24
CA ALA A 100 11.84 18.88 -8.80
C ALA A 100 11.88 19.35 -7.33
N ILE A 101 12.50 18.57 -6.43
CA ILE A 101 12.69 18.94 -5.03
C ILE A 101 13.49 20.25 -4.93
N ASN A 102 14.56 20.39 -5.71
CA ASN A 102 15.37 21.61 -5.73
C ASN A 102 14.57 22.84 -6.21
N ASP A 103 13.71 22.68 -7.23
CA ASP A 103 12.86 23.76 -7.70
C ASP A 103 11.78 24.13 -6.65
N ILE A 104 11.15 23.17 -5.98
CA ILE A 104 10.23 23.40 -4.85
C ILE A 104 10.94 24.15 -3.71
N GLN A 105 12.18 23.75 -3.38
CA GLN A 105 12.98 24.40 -2.34
C GLN A 105 13.29 25.87 -2.66
N GLN A 106 13.40 26.20 -3.95
CA GLN A 106 13.60 27.55 -4.44
C GLN A 106 12.31 28.37 -4.60
N GLY A 107 11.16 27.81 -4.23
CA GLY A 107 9.84 28.46 -4.38
C GLY A 107 9.32 28.49 -5.83
N LYS A 108 9.84 27.62 -6.70
CA LYS A 108 9.35 27.48 -8.08
C LYS A 108 8.18 26.50 -8.16
N LEU A 109 7.44 26.62 -9.24
CA LEU A 109 6.39 25.68 -9.61
C LEU A 109 6.97 24.43 -10.28
N VAL A 110 6.34 23.29 -10.03
CA VAL A 110 6.61 22.00 -10.68
C VAL A 110 5.29 21.44 -11.17
N ILE A 111 5.28 20.83 -12.35
CA ILE A 111 4.13 20.08 -12.85
C ILE A 111 4.22 18.65 -12.34
N VAL A 112 3.17 18.18 -11.70
CA VAL A 112 3.05 16.80 -11.23
C VAL A 112 1.91 16.13 -11.97
N VAL A 113 2.17 14.94 -12.54
CA VAL A 113 1.20 14.18 -13.35
C VAL A 113 0.90 12.86 -12.66
N ASP A 114 -0.36 12.47 -12.61
CA ASP A 114 -0.79 11.18 -12.11
C ASP A 114 -0.92 10.13 -13.23
N ASP A 115 -1.42 8.95 -12.87
CA ASP A 115 -1.57 7.81 -13.77
C ASP A 115 -2.72 8.03 -14.77
N GLU A 116 -2.57 7.50 -16.00
CA GLU A 116 -3.62 7.54 -17.03
C GLU A 116 -4.91 6.83 -16.60
N ASP A 117 -4.79 5.80 -15.76
CA ASP A 117 -5.91 5.04 -15.21
C ASP A 117 -6.57 5.73 -13.99
N ARG A 118 -6.04 6.88 -13.53
CA ARG A 118 -6.56 7.62 -12.37
C ARG A 118 -7.34 8.87 -12.82
N GLU A 119 -6.78 10.07 -12.68
CA GLU A 119 -7.36 11.35 -13.17
C GLU A 119 -6.84 11.66 -14.57
N ASN A 120 -5.61 11.21 -14.87
CA ASN A 120 -4.88 11.53 -16.08
C ASN A 120 -4.72 13.04 -16.26
N GLU A 121 -4.36 13.74 -15.19
CA GLU A 121 -4.26 15.19 -15.11
C GLU A 121 -2.86 15.62 -14.64
N GLY A 122 -2.60 16.91 -14.71
CA GLY A 122 -1.39 17.51 -14.20
C GLY A 122 -1.67 18.78 -13.42
N ASP A 123 -1.03 18.88 -12.24
CA ASP A 123 -1.18 20.03 -11.35
C ASP A 123 0.07 20.89 -11.32
N LEU A 124 -0.12 22.21 -11.24
CA LEU A 124 0.90 23.14 -10.80
C LEU A 124 1.05 23.03 -9.29
N ILE A 125 2.23 22.62 -8.83
CA ILE A 125 2.52 22.41 -7.40
C ILE A 125 3.68 23.29 -6.95
N MET A 126 3.55 23.89 -5.76
CA MET A 126 4.63 24.57 -5.04
C MET A 126 4.47 24.46 -3.53
N ALA A 127 5.54 24.74 -2.78
CA ALA A 127 5.45 24.86 -1.34
C ALA A 127 4.65 26.11 -0.93
N ALA A 128 3.65 25.94 -0.08
CA ALA A 128 2.78 27.03 0.35
C ALA A 128 3.54 28.14 1.14
N SER A 129 4.57 27.77 1.89
CA SER A 129 5.40 28.72 2.66
C SER A 129 6.23 29.67 1.80
N LEU A 130 6.40 29.37 0.51
CA LEU A 130 7.15 30.18 -0.45
C LEU A 130 6.26 30.77 -1.56
N ALA A 131 4.93 30.75 -1.38
CA ALA A 131 4.00 31.29 -2.36
C ALA A 131 4.20 32.81 -2.53
N THR A 132 4.18 33.27 -3.80
CA THR A 132 4.24 34.69 -4.16
C THR A 132 3.02 35.10 -4.98
N PRO A 133 2.66 36.40 -5.02
CA PRO A 133 1.58 36.88 -5.86
C PRO A 133 1.79 36.57 -7.35
N GLU A 134 3.04 36.55 -7.83
CA GLU A 134 3.40 36.24 -9.22
C GLU A 134 3.17 34.77 -9.53
N ALA A 135 3.61 33.85 -8.63
CA ALA A 135 3.36 32.40 -8.76
C ALA A 135 1.84 32.12 -8.70
N MET A 136 1.11 32.76 -7.79
CA MET A 136 -0.33 32.62 -7.69
C MET A 136 -1.05 33.15 -8.94
N ALA A 137 -0.59 34.28 -9.51
CA ALA A 137 -1.13 34.80 -10.75
C ALA A 137 -0.89 33.85 -11.92
N PHE A 138 0.28 33.18 -11.95
CA PHE A 138 0.57 32.13 -12.93
C PHE A 138 -0.37 30.95 -12.77
N ILE A 139 -0.56 30.42 -11.54
CA ILE A 139 -1.48 29.32 -11.23
C ILE A 139 -2.91 29.63 -11.70
N VAL A 140 -3.42 30.82 -11.37
CA VAL A 140 -4.81 31.22 -11.72
C VAL A 140 -4.97 31.42 -13.23
N ARG A 141 -3.91 31.80 -13.95
CA ARG A 141 -3.93 31.99 -15.40
C ARG A 141 -4.01 30.68 -16.17
N HIS A 142 -3.29 29.64 -15.73
CA HIS A 142 -3.11 28.40 -16.47
C HIS A 142 -3.87 27.21 -15.86
N GLY A 143 -4.41 27.36 -14.65
CA GLY A 143 -5.17 26.34 -13.95
C GLY A 143 -6.66 26.57 -13.91
N THR A 144 -7.39 25.64 -13.33
CA THR A 144 -8.84 25.68 -13.11
C THR A 144 -9.30 26.89 -12.27
N GLY A 145 -8.38 27.51 -11.52
CA GLY A 145 -8.67 28.54 -10.53
C GLY A 145 -9.22 27.99 -9.20
N ILE A 146 -9.43 26.69 -9.09
CA ILE A 146 -9.72 26.01 -7.82
C ILE A 146 -8.38 25.78 -7.12
N VAL A 147 -7.89 26.81 -6.42
CA VAL A 147 -6.60 26.73 -5.74
C VAL A 147 -6.76 25.96 -4.44
N CYS A 148 -6.13 24.80 -4.38
CA CYS A 148 -6.14 23.91 -3.23
C CYS A 148 -4.85 24.05 -2.41
N VAL A 149 -4.94 23.78 -1.10
CA VAL A 149 -3.81 23.76 -0.17
C VAL A 149 -3.86 22.47 0.63
N SER A 150 -2.96 21.55 0.32
CA SER A 150 -2.86 20.29 1.06
C SER A 150 -2.15 20.48 2.38
N MET A 151 -2.71 19.94 3.46
CA MET A 151 -2.23 20.08 4.82
C MET A 151 -2.39 18.77 5.60
N LYS A 152 -1.53 18.57 6.60
CA LYS A 152 -1.69 17.46 7.55
C LYS A 152 -2.94 17.61 8.41
N GLY A 153 -3.47 16.47 8.88
CA GLY A 153 -4.66 16.45 9.72
C GLY A 153 -4.51 17.27 11.02
N GLU A 154 -3.32 17.22 11.64
CA GLU A 154 -3.00 18.00 12.84
C GLU A 154 -3.07 19.52 12.64
N ASP A 155 -2.64 20.02 11.47
CA ASP A 155 -2.75 21.44 11.14
C ASP A 155 -4.19 21.86 10.85
N LEU A 156 -4.96 21.01 10.18
CA LEU A 156 -6.39 21.24 9.96
C LEU A 156 -7.17 21.29 11.29
N GLU A 157 -6.84 20.41 12.23
CA GLU A 157 -7.40 20.42 13.58
C GLU A 157 -6.99 21.68 14.36
N ARG A 158 -5.70 22.06 14.32
CA ARG A 158 -5.18 23.28 14.92
C ARG A 158 -5.88 24.54 14.42
N LEU A 159 -6.20 24.59 13.12
CA LEU A 159 -6.88 25.72 12.49
C LEU A 159 -8.40 25.59 12.51
N ASP A 160 -8.96 24.54 13.11
CA ASP A 160 -10.38 24.22 13.17
C ASP A 160 -11.03 24.24 11.78
N LEU A 161 -10.43 23.51 10.81
CA LEU A 161 -10.89 23.37 9.44
C LEU A 161 -11.55 22.00 9.22
N PRO A 162 -12.86 21.86 9.51
CA PRO A 162 -13.56 20.60 9.36
C PRO A 162 -13.73 20.21 7.88
N LEU A 163 -13.92 18.93 7.62
CA LEU A 163 -14.30 18.44 6.29
C LEU A 163 -15.63 19.07 5.83
N MET A 164 -15.73 19.37 4.54
CA MET A 164 -16.93 19.91 3.90
C MET A 164 -18.10 18.94 4.03
N VAL A 165 -17.82 17.65 3.87
CA VAL A 165 -18.75 16.53 4.06
C VAL A 165 -18.07 15.43 4.86
N SER A 166 -18.84 14.64 5.60
CA SER A 166 -18.27 13.50 6.33
C SER A 166 -17.72 12.45 5.35
N SER A 167 -16.73 11.67 5.76
CA SER A 167 -16.13 10.63 4.90
C SER A 167 -17.14 9.57 4.43
N LYS A 168 -18.28 9.42 5.11
CA LYS A 168 -19.36 8.49 4.73
C LYS A 168 -20.31 9.06 3.68
N GLU A 169 -20.38 10.38 3.61
CA GLU A 169 -21.26 11.15 2.70
C GLU A 169 -20.49 11.69 1.51
N ASN A 170 -19.18 11.45 1.46
CA ASN A 170 -18.34 11.88 0.35
C ASN A 170 -18.61 10.98 -0.87
N GLU A 171 -19.32 11.51 -1.86
CA GLU A 171 -19.67 10.86 -3.11
C GLU A 171 -18.68 11.18 -4.25
N GLU A 172 -17.62 11.97 -3.96
CA GLU A 172 -16.59 12.25 -4.95
C GLU A 172 -15.83 10.95 -5.27
N LYS A 173 -15.60 10.71 -6.58
CA LYS A 173 -15.09 9.44 -7.14
C LYS A 173 -13.79 8.94 -6.48
N LEU A 174 -12.90 9.85 -6.10
CA LEU A 174 -11.62 9.56 -5.48
C LEU A 174 -11.60 9.83 -3.97
N CYS A 175 -12.75 10.18 -3.40
CA CYS A 175 -12.95 10.54 -2.00
C CYS A 175 -11.96 11.62 -1.54
N THR A 176 -11.75 12.67 -2.36
CA THR A 176 -10.90 13.80 -2.01
C THR A 176 -11.45 14.52 -0.79
N ALA A 177 -10.61 14.73 0.19
CA ALA A 177 -11.01 15.20 1.51
C ALA A 177 -10.97 16.73 1.58
N PHE A 178 -11.92 17.39 0.91
CA PHE A 178 -12.10 18.84 0.98
C PHE A 178 -12.54 19.27 2.38
N THR A 179 -11.93 20.35 2.87
CA THR A 179 -12.39 21.05 4.07
C THR A 179 -13.18 22.31 3.69
N VAL A 180 -13.76 22.99 4.67
CA VAL A 180 -14.38 24.30 4.44
C VAL A 180 -13.37 25.24 3.78
N SER A 181 -13.80 25.96 2.75
CA SER A 181 -12.96 26.97 2.07
C SER A 181 -12.74 28.18 2.96
N VAL A 182 -11.59 28.84 2.78
CA VAL A 182 -11.17 29.96 3.64
C VAL A 182 -10.52 31.10 2.87
N ASP A 183 -10.54 32.28 3.49
CA ASP A 183 -9.70 33.44 3.15
C ASP A 183 -9.03 33.98 4.43
N ALA A 184 -7.81 34.49 4.33
CA ALA A 184 -7.22 35.21 5.43
C ALA A 184 -8.05 36.44 5.79
N LYS A 185 -8.26 36.69 7.09
CA LYS A 185 -9.10 37.78 7.57
C LYS A 185 -8.43 39.13 7.46
N GLU A 186 -7.14 39.16 7.69
CA GLU A 186 -6.34 40.38 7.66
C GLU A 186 -5.45 40.44 6.43
N GLY A 187 -5.37 41.64 5.82
CA GLY A 187 -4.49 41.89 4.68
C GLY A 187 -5.05 41.41 3.34
N THR A 188 -6.32 41.03 3.28
CA THR A 188 -7.05 40.67 2.07
C THR A 188 -8.18 41.70 1.79
N SER A 189 -8.61 41.77 0.54
CA SER A 189 -9.78 42.56 0.13
C SER A 189 -11.00 41.65 -0.04
N THR A 190 -11.25 41.17 -1.25
CA THR A 190 -12.34 40.23 -1.56
C THR A 190 -11.94 38.76 -1.47
N GLY A 191 -10.68 38.47 -1.24
CA GLY A 191 -10.12 37.09 -1.17
C GLY A 191 -9.77 36.48 -2.55
N VAL A 192 -10.19 37.10 -3.67
CA VAL A 192 -10.13 36.49 -5.00
C VAL A 192 -8.82 36.79 -5.74
N SER A 193 -8.22 37.99 -5.51
CA SER A 193 -7.01 38.39 -6.22
C SER A 193 -5.84 37.45 -5.95
N ALA A 194 -4.87 37.37 -6.88
CA ALA A 194 -3.63 36.56 -6.66
C ALA A 194 -2.94 36.99 -5.36
N LYS A 195 -2.91 38.28 -5.05
CA LYS A 195 -2.35 38.81 -3.80
C LYS A 195 -3.11 38.31 -2.56
N ASP A 196 -4.44 38.32 -2.60
CA ASP A 196 -5.28 37.88 -1.48
C ASP A 196 -5.16 36.37 -1.26
N ARG A 197 -5.17 35.58 -2.36
CA ARG A 197 -4.99 34.12 -2.32
C ARG A 197 -3.60 33.76 -1.77
N THR A 198 -2.55 34.45 -2.21
CA THR A 198 -1.20 34.27 -1.65
C THR A 198 -1.17 34.54 -0.15
N LYS A 199 -1.82 35.62 0.29
CA LYS A 199 -1.89 35.95 1.73
C LYS A 199 -2.57 34.82 2.51
N THR A 200 -3.65 34.27 1.99
CA THR A 200 -4.38 33.14 2.59
C THR A 200 -3.51 31.87 2.64
N VAL A 201 -2.82 31.55 1.54
CA VAL A 201 -1.92 30.39 1.45
C VAL A 201 -0.77 30.49 2.44
N LEU A 202 -0.10 31.66 2.53
CA LEU A 202 0.97 31.91 3.50
C LEU A 202 0.47 31.81 4.95
N SER A 203 -0.75 32.29 5.22
CA SER A 203 -1.36 32.18 6.54
C SER A 203 -1.68 30.72 6.89
N LEU A 204 -2.15 29.90 5.94
CA LEU A 204 -2.38 28.46 6.16
C LEU A 204 -1.07 27.70 6.46
N ALA A 205 0.04 28.09 5.81
CA ALA A 205 1.34 27.49 6.00
C ALA A 205 2.07 27.97 7.29
N SER A 206 1.59 29.02 7.94
CA SER A 206 2.21 29.59 9.13
C SER A 206 1.86 28.78 10.39
N PRO A 207 2.86 28.38 11.20
CA PRO A 207 2.61 27.72 12.47
C PRO A 207 1.93 28.61 13.51
N ASP A 208 2.05 29.93 13.37
CA ASP A 208 1.51 30.93 14.31
C ASP A 208 0.03 31.25 14.07
N SER A 209 -0.52 30.83 12.93
CA SER A 209 -1.92 31.08 12.57
C SER A 209 -2.91 30.33 13.46
N LYS A 210 -4.04 30.97 13.72
CA LYS A 210 -5.11 30.49 14.61
C LYS A 210 -6.45 30.39 13.85
N PRO A 211 -7.44 29.67 14.36
CA PRO A 211 -8.76 29.54 13.74
C PRO A 211 -9.44 30.87 13.42
N GLY A 212 -9.22 31.89 14.28
CA GLY A 212 -9.79 33.22 14.16
C GLY A 212 -9.21 34.09 13.03
N ASP A 213 -8.09 33.65 12.42
CA ASP A 213 -7.40 34.40 11.37
C ASP A 213 -8.02 34.18 9.98
N PHE A 214 -9.03 33.31 9.90
CA PHE A 214 -9.68 32.92 8.63
C PHE A 214 -11.17 33.23 8.63
N ASN A 215 -11.63 33.79 7.52
CA ASN A 215 -13.04 33.85 7.13
C ASN A 215 -13.46 32.53 6.51
N ARG A 216 -14.72 32.12 6.73
CA ARG A 216 -15.34 30.90 6.20
C ARG A 216 -16.75 31.25 5.73
N PRO A 217 -17.11 30.98 4.46
CA PRO A 217 -16.29 30.43 3.39
C PRO A 217 -15.27 31.44 2.83
N GLY A 218 -14.37 30.96 1.96
CA GLY A 218 -13.40 31.74 1.23
C GLY A 218 -13.11 31.13 -0.16
N HIS A 219 -11.97 31.52 -0.75
CA HIS A 219 -11.61 31.17 -2.13
C HIS A 219 -10.38 30.25 -2.23
N ILE A 220 -9.82 29.81 -1.10
CA ILE A 220 -8.81 28.77 -1.02
C ILE A 220 -9.43 27.54 -0.39
N PHE A 221 -9.09 26.37 -0.94
CA PHE A 221 -9.67 25.06 -0.58
C PHE A 221 -8.63 24.18 0.12
N PRO A 222 -8.57 24.16 1.47
CA PRO A 222 -7.68 23.23 2.16
C PRO A 222 -8.12 21.78 1.95
N LEU A 223 -7.14 20.89 1.73
CA LEU A 223 -7.34 19.46 1.53
C LEU A 223 -6.63 18.68 2.63
N LYS A 224 -7.27 17.64 3.14
CA LYS A 224 -6.68 16.76 4.13
C LYS A 224 -5.75 15.75 3.47
N TYR A 225 -4.45 15.89 3.74
CA TYR A 225 -3.41 14.92 3.39
C TYR A 225 -3.64 13.57 4.09
N ARG A 226 -3.40 12.47 3.41
CA ARG A 226 -3.38 11.13 4.02
C ARG A 226 -1.97 10.80 4.53
N GLU A 227 -1.87 10.49 5.82
CA GLU A 227 -0.60 10.08 6.42
C GLU A 227 0.01 8.90 5.65
N GLY A 228 1.32 9.02 5.34
CA GLY A 228 2.03 8.14 4.43
C GLY A 228 2.20 8.69 3.00
N GLY A 229 1.47 9.75 2.65
CA GLY A 229 1.62 10.49 1.40
C GLY A 229 1.34 9.66 0.16
N VAL A 230 2.12 9.89 -0.91
CA VAL A 230 1.96 9.15 -2.18
C VAL A 230 2.13 7.65 -2.04
N LEU A 231 2.78 7.17 -0.97
CA LEU A 231 2.89 5.75 -0.67
C LEU A 231 1.58 5.14 -0.17
N LYS A 232 0.65 5.97 0.29
CA LYS A 232 -0.68 5.57 0.78
C LYS A 232 -1.79 5.87 -0.23
N ARG A 233 -1.73 7.03 -0.89
CA ARG A 233 -2.64 7.46 -1.95
C ARG A 233 -1.83 8.21 -3.01
N ALA A 234 -1.73 7.64 -4.21
CA ALA A 234 -0.97 8.20 -5.32
C ALA A 234 -1.72 9.37 -5.98
N GLY A 235 -1.95 10.45 -5.24
CA GLY A 235 -2.68 11.64 -5.68
C GLY A 235 -1.89 12.93 -5.52
N HIS A 236 -2.33 13.99 -6.22
CA HIS A 236 -1.70 15.31 -6.22
C HIS A 236 -1.70 15.95 -4.83
N THR A 237 -2.77 15.74 -4.04
CA THR A 237 -2.87 16.16 -2.63
C THR A 237 -1.67 15.67 -1.82
N GLU A 238 -1.36 14.37 -1.92
CA GLU A 238 -0.25 13.75 -1.22
C GLU A 238 1.08 14.18 -1.81
N ALA A 239 1.20 14.25 -3.13
CA ALA A 239 2.43 14.64 -3.81
C ALA A 239 2.88 16.06 -3.42
N SER A 240 1.96 17.01 -3.27
CA SER A 240 2.29 18.40 -2.93
C SER A 240 2.91 18.54 -1.54
N VAL A 241 2.38 17.82 -0.55
CA VAL A 241 2.93 17.80 0.82
C VAL A 241 4.26 17.05 0.85
N ASP A 242 4.33 15.88 0.18
CA ASP A 242 5.55 15.08 0.11
C ASP A 242 6.73 15.86 -0.48
N LEU A 243 6.50 16.60 -1.57
CA LEU A 243 7.51 17.44 -2.20
C LEU A 243 7.96 18.58 -1.27
N ALA A 244 7.03 19.21 -0.55
CA ALA A 244 7.38 20.23 0.44
C ALA A 244 8.25 19.64 1.57
N VAL A 245 7.89 18.48 2.12
CA VAL A 245 8.66 17.76 3.15
C VAL A 245 10.04 17.36 2.63
N LEU A 246 10.12 16.79 1.43
CA LEU A 246 11.39 16.38 0.81
C LEU A 246 12.31 17.58 0.52
N ALA A 247 11.73 18.75 0.26
CA ALA A 247 12.46 20.02 0.12
C ALA A 247 12.90 20.65 1.46
N GLY A 248 12.56 20.03 2.62
CA GLY A 248 12.87 20.55 3.95
C GLY A 248 12.01 21.75 4.37
N LEU A 249 10.82 21.91 3.78
CA LEU A 249 9.89 22.99 4.01
C LEU A 249 8.69 22.54 4.88
N PRO A 250 7.89 23.47 5.44
CA PRO A 250 6.66 23.13 6.12
C PRO A 250 5.75 22.23 5.27
N PRO A 251 5.05 21.23 5.88
CA PRO A 251 4.29 20.18 5.16
C PRO A 251 2.96 20.70 4.62
N VAL A 252 3.03 21.79 3.85
CA VAL A 252 1.86 22.45 3.23
C VAL A 252 2.19 22.73 1.77
N GLY A 253 1.40 22.16 0.87
CA GLY A 253 1.58 22.30 -0.57
C GLY A 253 0.39 23.02 -1.24
N VAL A 254 0.68 23.90 -2.20
CA VAL A 254 -0.32 24.47 -3.12
C VAL A 254 -0.41 23.56 -4.32
N LEU A 255 -1.63 23.34 -4.82
CA LEU A 255 -1.88 22.64 -6.07
C LEU A 255 -3.09 23.22 -6.80
N CYS A 256 -3.06 23.13 -8.13
CA CYS A 256 -4.15 23.52 -9.00
C CYS A 256 -3.99 22.80 -10.33
N GLU A 257 -5.04 22.18 -10.81
CA GLU A 257 -5.08 21.42 -12.06
C GLU A 257 -4.87 22.36 -13.26
N ILE A 258 -4.13 21.90 -14.28
CA ILE A 258 -3.83 22.66 -15.50
C ILE A 258 -4.91 22.40 -16.55
N VAL A 259 -5.41 23.49 -17.15
CA VAL A 259 -6.38 23.45 -18.25
C VAL A 259 -5.70 23.63 -19.60
N ASP A 260 -6.28 23.06 -20.65
CA ASP A 260 -5.93 23.40 -22.02
C ASP A 260 -6.56 24.76 -22.38
N GLU A 261 -5.71 25.75 -22.65
CA GLU A 261 -6.16 27.12 -22.95
C GLU A 261 -7.03 27.20 -24.22
N SER A 262 -6.97 26.21 -25.10
CA SER A 262 -7.70 26.21 -26.36
C SER A 262 -9.20 25.96 -26.20
N ASP A 263 -9.61 25.15 -25.23
CA ASP A 263 -10.99 24.73 -25.06
C ASP A 263 -11.46 24.64 -23.58
N GLY A 264 -10.53 24.84 -22.63
CA GLY A 264 -10.83 24.77 -21.19
C GLY A 264 -10.97 23.35 -20.67
N SER A 265 -10.65 22.32 -21.46
CA SER A 265 -10.58 20.93 -20.97
C SER A 265 -9.34 20.71 -20.10
N MET A 266 -9.29 19.57 -19.38
CA MET A 266 -8.12 19.24 -18.59
C MET A 266 -6.94 18.88 -19.50
N ALA A 267 -5.79 19.55 -19.28
CA ALA A 267 -4.58 19.29 -20.05
C ALA A 267 -4.07 17.87 -19.78
N ARG A 268 -3.80 17.10 -20.86
CA ARG A 268 -3.27 15.72 -20.80
C ARG A 268 -1.77 15.70 -21.06
N LEU A 269 -1.12 14.59 -20.75
CA LEU A 269 0.35 14.45 -20.74
C LEU A 269 1.05 15.04 -21.99
N PRO A 270 0.61 14.83 -23.24
CA PRO A 270 1.27 15.43 -24.40
C PRO A 270 1.29 16.97 -24.32
N LYS A 271 0.16 17.58 -23.94
CA LYS A 271 0.02 19.03 -23.81
C LYS A 271 0.80 19.56 -22.60
N LEU A 272 0.78 18.84 -21.48
CA LEU A 272 1.54 19.19 -20.29
C LEU A 272 3.05 19.20 -20.53
N ARG A 273 3.58 18.30 -21.37
CA ARG A 273 4.99 18.30 -21.80
C ARG A 273 5.35 19.52 -22.67
N GLU A 274 4.45 19.92 -23.57
CA GLU A 274 4.62 21.16 -24.36
C GLU A 274 4.63 22.37 -23.44
N PHE A 275 3.66 22.48 -22.55
CA PHE A 275 3.52 23.54 -21.57
C PHE A 275 4.75 23.62 -20.65
N ALA A 276 5.20 22.50 -20.10
CA ALA A 276 6.41 22.43 -19.27
C ALA A 276 7.65 22.98 -20.01
N LYS A 277 7.78 22.64 -21.29
CA LYS A 277 8.88 23.11 -22.12
C LYS A 277 8.80 24.63 -22.42
N MET A 278 7.59 25.14 -22.70
CA MET A 278 7.39 26.56 -22.98
C MET A 278 7.69 27.42 -21.76
N GLU A 279 7.19 27.01 -20.60
CA GLU A 279 7.33 27.77 -19.34
C GLU A 279 8.63 27.46 -18.58
N GLY A 280 9.43 26.52 -19.06
CA GLY A 280 10.68 26.10 -18.41
C GLY A 280 10.48 25.42 -17.08
N LEU A 281 9.33 24.77 -16.87
CA LEU A 281 8.97 24.04 -15.65
C LEU A 281 9.45 22.60 -15.70
N LYS A 282 9.79 22.05 -14.53
CA LYS A 282 9.98 20.62 -14.37
C LYS A 282 8.64 19.90 -14.39
N ILE A 283 8.62 18.73 -15.03
CA ILE A 283 7.46 17.83 -15.02
C ILE A 283 7.87 16.48 -14.48
N ILE A 284 7.16 15.98 -13.48
CA ILE A 284 7.40 14.67 -12.85
C ILE A 284 6.12 13.85 -12.79
N SER A 285 6.26 12.53 -12.65
CA SER A 285 5.13 11.65 -12.38
C SER A 285 5.02 11.28 -10.90
N ILE A 286 3.80 11.09 -10.39
CA ILE A 286 3.57 10.54 -9.05
C ILE A 286 4.19 9.15 -8.92
N ALA A 287 4.19 8.34 -9.99
CA ALA A 287 4.82 7.03 -10.00
C ALA A 287 6.33 7.11 -9.71
N ASP A 288 7.04 8.09 -10.29
CA ASP A 288 8.47 8.32 -10.02
C ASP A 288 8.70 8.80 -8.57
N LEU A 289 7.83 9.66 -8.05
CA LEU A 289 7.89 10.11 -6.66
C LEU A 289 7.65 8.95 -5.68
N VAL A 290 6.72 8.05 -5.97
CA VAL A 290 6.50 6.81 -5.21
C VAL A 290 7.77 5.95 -5.20
N ARG A 291 8.41 5.72 -6.37
CA ARG A 291 9.67 4.95 -6.46
C ARG A 291 10.79 5.61 -5.65
N TYR A 292 10.93 6.93 -5.77
CA TYR A 292 11.93 7.72 -5.05
C TYR A 292 11.79 7.58 -3.53
N ARG A 293 10.55 7.72 -3.00
CA ARG A 293 10.26 7.58 -1.57
C ARG A 293 10.45 6.16 -1.07
N ARG A 294 9.99 5.14 -1.81
CA ARG A 294 10.17 3.73 -1.43
C ARG A 294 11.63 3.34 -1.22
N LYS A 295 12.53 3.91 -2.00
CA LYS A 295 13.97 3.67 -1.86
C LYS A 295 14.55 4.28 -0.57
N ARG A 296 13.98 5.38 -0.07
CA ARG A 296 14.53 6.23 1.00
C ARG A 296 13.79 6.14 2.31
N ASP A 297 12.49 6.04 2.28
CA ASP A 297 11.67 6.02 3.48
C ASP A 297 11.83 4.70 4.23
N LYS A 298 11.89 4.78 5.57
CA LYS A 298 11.78 3.60 6.41
C LYS A 298 10.31 3.18 6.51
N LEU A 299 9.96 2.07 5.87
CA LEU A 299 8.56 1.60 5.79
C LEU A 299 8.23 0.52 6.81
N VAL A 300 9.23 -0.02 7.51
CA VAL A 300 9.05 -1.14 8.45
C VAL A 300 9.78 -0.89 9.76
N GLU A 301 9.17 -1.36 10.85
CA GLU A 301 9.73 -1.36 12.19
C GLU A 301 9.73 -2.80 12.72
N ARG A 302 10.87 -3.23 13.28
CA ARG A 302 10.96 -4.53 13.95
C ARG A 302 10.27 -4.44 15.31
N ALA A 303 9.14 -5.14 15.46
CA ALA A 303 8.32 -5.09 16.68
C ALA A 303 8.78 -6.10 17.73
N SER A 304 9.14 -7.34 17.31
CA SER A 304 9.55 -8.39 18.24
C SER A 304 10.31 -9.53 17.56
N ILE A 305 10.99 -10.34 18.37
CA ILE A 305 11.70 -11.54 17.93
C ILE A 305 11.39 -12.67 18.90
N ALA A 306 11.12 -13.87 18.38
CA ALA A 306 10.95 -15.07 19.19
C ALA A 306 11.54 -16.31 18.50
N ARG A 307 12.05 -17.25 19.28
CA ARG A 307 12.36 -18.60 18.78
C ARG A 307 11.05 -19.33 18.54
N LEU A 308 10.90 -19.91 17.37
CA LEU A 308 9.70 -20.64 16.98
C LEU A 308 10.08 -22.05 16.50
N PRO A 309 9.75 -23.09 17.26
CA PRO A 309 9.88 -24.47 16.79
C PRO A 309 8.73 -24.78 15.83
N LEU A 310 9.07 -25.20 14.63
CA LEU A 310 8.13 -25.57 13.57
C LEU A 310 8.28 -27.06 13.22
N LYS A 311 7.31 -27.62 12.52
CA LYS A 311 7.39 -29.00 11.99
C LYS A 311 8.58 -29.21 11.05
N TRP A 312 9.12 -28.14 10.47
CA TRP A 312 10.31 -28.16 9.60
C TRP A 312 11.63 -27.92 10.34
N GLY A 313 11.58 -27.53 11.62
CA GLY A 313 12.75 -27.23 12.44
C GLY A 313 12.64 -25.94 13.23
N ASN A 314 13.73 -25.55 13.90
CA ASN A 314 13.76 -24.33 14.70
C ASN A 314 14.15 -23.13 13.84
N VAL A 315 13.40 -22.04 13.97
CA VAL A 315 13.67 -20.75 13.33
C VAL A 315 13.54 -19.62 14.34
N ASN A 316 14.09 -18.47 14.02
CA ASN A 316 13.78 -17.21 14.70
C ASN A 316 12.70 -16.47 13.88
N ALA A 317 11.59 -16.17 14.53
CA ALA A 317 10.48 -15.41 13.95
C ALA A 317 10.64 -13.95 14.32
N TYR A 318 10.71 -13.08 13.33
CA TYR A 318 10.81 -11.62 13.46
C TYR A 318 9.49 -11.00 13.05
N CYS A 319 8.81 -10.31 13.96
CA CYS A 319 7.62 -9.53 13.63
C CYS A 319 8.02 -8.12 13.20
N TYR A 320 7.49 -7.68 12.07
CA TYR A 320 7.68 -6.34 11.53
C TYR A 320 6.33 -5.64 11.38
N ARG A 321 6.25 -4.40 11.83
CA ARG A 321 5.08 -3.54 11.60
C ARG A 321 5.36 -2.62 10.42
N SER A 322 4.43 -2.57 9.48
CA SER A 322 4.42 -1.58 8.41
C SER A 322 4.04 -0.21 8.97
N LEU A 323 4.82 0.82 8.65
CA LEU A 323 4.55 2.20 9.03
C LEU A 323 3.49 2.86 8.13
N LEU A 324 3.12 2.22 7.01
CA LEU A 324 2.11 2.74 6.08
C LEU A 324 0.68 2.45 6.53
N ASP A 325 0.44 1.29 7.14
CA ASP A 325 -0.91 0.79 7.44
C ASP A 325 -1.02 0.09 8.80
N GLY A 326 0.09 0.00 9.55
CA GLY A 326 0.15 -0.67 10.84
C GLY A 326 0.10 -2.20 10.76
N MET A 327 0.06 -2.78 9.55
CA MET A 327 -0.01 -4.23 9.37
C MET A 327 1.26 -4.92 9.84
N GLU A 328 1.12 -6.05 10.51
CA GLU A 328 2.23 -6.85 10.97
C GLU A 328 2.55 -7.95 9.96
N HIS A 329 3.83 -8.03 9.58
CA HIS A 329 4.40 -9.05 8.72
C HIS A 329 5.35 -9.92 9.54
N ILE A 330 5.69 -11.11 9.05
CA ILE A 330 6.60 -11.99 9.76
C ILE A 330 7.72 -12.50 8.84
N ALA A 331 8.94 -12.51 9.37
CA ALA A 331 10.08 -13.17 8.73
C ALA A 331 10.55 -14.36 9.56
N MET A 332 10.62 -15.53 8.95
CA MET A 332 11.18 -16.76 9.52
C MET A 332 12.62 -16.88 9.09
N VAL A 333 13.54 -16.85 10.03
CA VAL A 333 14.99 -16.85 9.77
C VAL A 333 15.58 -18.16 10.31
N LYS A 334 16.21 -18.91 9.42
CA LYS A 334 17.01 -20.11 9.75
C LYS A 334 18.48 -19.79 9.68
N GLY A 335 19.23 -20.21 10.69
CA GLY A 335 20.68 -20.02 10.76
C GLY A 335 21.08 -18.55 10.96
N ASP A 336 22.38 -18.30 10.82
CA ASP A 336 22.95 -16.95 10.89
C ASP A 336 23.01 -16.33 9.47
N ILE A 337 22.54 -15.08 9.36
CA ILE A 337 22.60 -14.33 8.10
C ILE A 337 24.05 -13.94 7.75
N GLY A 338 24.91 -13.75 8.76
CA GLY A 338 26.33 -13.47 8.59
C GLY A 338 26.59 -12.22 7.77
N ASP A 339 27.35 -12.36 6.68
CA ASP A 339 27.68 -11.26 5.75
C ASP A 339 26.52 -10.83 4.83
N GLY A 340 25.40 -11.54 4.87
CA GLY A 340 24.21 -11.26 4.05
C GLY A 340 24.30 -11.74 2.61
N GLN A 341 25.36 -12.45 2.21
CA GLN A 341 25.56 -12.88 0.83
C GLN A 341 24.95 -14.25 0.55
N ASP A 342 24.42 -14.43 -0.64
CA ASP A 342 23.89 -15.68 -1.19
C ASP A 342 22.84 -16.36 -0.28
N ILE A 343 21.95 -15.57 0.31
CA ILE A 343 20.91 -16.08 1.21
C ILE A 343 19.78 -16.72 0.40
N LEU A 344 19.33 -17.93 0.81
CA LEU A 344 18.13 -18.53 0.24
C LEU A 344 16.90 -17.80 0.76
N VAL A 345 16.13 -17.14 -0.12
CA VAL A 345 15.03 -16.26 0.27
C VAL A 345 13.72 -16.65 -0.39
N ARG A 346 12.65 -16.66 0.39
CA ARG A 346 11.28 -16.67 -0.09
C ARG A 346 10.55 -15.43 0.40
N VAL A 347 9.98 -14.65 -0.52
CA VAL A 347 8.95 -13.66 -0.20
C VAL A 347 7.60 -14.27 -0.54
N HIS A 348 6.84 -14.65 0.49
CA HIS A 348 5.55 -15.31 0.37
C HIS A 348 4.43 -14.30 0.58
N SER A 349 3.49 -14.23 -0.36
CA SER A 349 2.28 -13.42 -0.25
C SER A 349 1.17 -14.25 0.40
N GLU A 350 0.54 -13.72 1.44
CA GLU A 350 -0.55 -14.37 2.17
C GLU A 350 -1.63 -14.93 1.26
N CYS A 351 -2.05 -16.14 1.56
CA CYS A 351 -3.18 -16.83 0.94
C CYS A 351 -3.88 -17.66 2.00
N LEU A 352 -4.81 -17.07 2.74
CA LEU A 352 -5.49 -17.71 3.86
C LEU A 352 -6.06 -19.08 3.50
N THR A 353 -6.74 -19.18 2.34
CA THR A 353 -7.37 -20.43 1.90
C THR A 353 -6.35 -21.53 1.58
N GLY A 354 -5.22 -21.17 0.96
CA GLY A 354 -4.16 -22.14 0.62
C GLY A 354 -3.24 -22.45 1.79
N ASP A 355 -2.79 -21.41 2.50
CA ASP A 355 -1.75 -21.54 3.53
C ASP A 355 -2.27 -22.17 4.84
N ILE A 356 -3.53 -21.84 5.23
CA ILE A 356 -4.13 -22.28 6.49
C ILE A 356 -5.11 -23.43 6.26
N PHE A 357 -6.01 -23.30 5.26
CA PHE A 357 -7.08 -24.28 5.05
C PHE A 357 -6.74 -25.35 4.01
N GLY A 358 -5.53 -25.31 3.41
CA GLY A 358 -5.08 -26.32 2.46
C GLY A 358 -5.94 -26.41 1.19
N SER A 359 -6.52 -25.27 0.73
CA SER A 359 -7.34 -25.24 -0.48
C SER A 359 -6.59 -25.80 -1.68
N ALA A 360 -7.19 -26.77 -2.38
CA ALA A 360 -6.64 -27.37 -3.58
C ALA A 360 -6.76 -26.48 -4.83
N ARG A 361 -7.52 -25.36 -4.79
CA ARG A 361 -7.67 -24.43 -5.93
C ARG A 361 -6.38 -23.72 -6.32
N CYS A 362 -5.39 -23.64 -5.41
CA CYS A 362 -4.11 -23.01 -5.66
C CYS A 362 -2.95 -23.87 -5.13
N ASP A 363 -1.73 -23.44 -5.41
CA ASP A 363 -0.50 -24.09 -4.95
C ASP A 363 0.20 -23.34 -3.80
N CYS A 364 -0.46 -22.35 -3.17
CA CYS A 364 0.18 -21.46 -2.21
C CYS A 364 0.68 -22.18 -0.96
N GLY A 365 -0.16 -22.99 -0.31
CA GLY A 365 0.25 -23.76 0.86
C GLY A 365 1.39 -24.72 0.56
N ASN A 366 1.36 -25.41 -0.61
CA ASN A 366 2.44 -26.27 -1.05
C ASN A 366 3.75 -25.49 -1.29
N GLN A 367 3.67 -24.29 -1.87
CA GLN A 367 4.84 -23.42 -2.03
C GLN A 367 5.41 -22.95 -0.70
N LEU A 368 4.56 -22.64 0.29
CA LEU A 368 4.98 -22.26 1.63
C LEU A 368 5.72 -23.42 2.30
N ALA A 369 5.12 -24.61 2.31
CA ALA A 369 5.71 -25.81 2.89
C ALA A 369 7.06 -26.18 2.24
N LEU A 370 7.10 -26.22 0.91
CA LEU A 370 8.32 -26.51 0.14
C LEU A 370 9.42 -25.47 0.42
N SER A 371 9.07 -24.19 0.52
CA SER A 371 10.06 -23.15 0.82
C SER A 371 10.68 -23.32 2.21
N MET A 372 9.86 -23.64 3.23
CA MET A 372 10.35 -23.89 4.59
C MET A 372 11.23 -25.14 4.66
N GLU A 373 10.87 -26.20 3.96
CA GLU A 373 11.67 -27.43 3.88
C GLU A 373 13.04 -27.17 3.21
N MET A 374 13.04 -26.41 2.10
CA MET A 374 14.28 -26.06 1.40
C MET A 374 15.20 -25.19 2.27
N ILE A 375 14.64 -24.23 3.02
CA ILE A 375 15.40 -23.40 3.96
C ILE A 375 15.98 -24.26 5.09
N GLU A 376 15.21 -25.19 5.65
CA GLU A 376 15.70 -26.11 6.68
C GLU A 376 16.85 -26.97 6.16
N LYS A 377 16.71 -27.57 4.97
CA LYS A 377 17.78 -28.39 4.34
C LYS A 377 19.02 -27.57 4.03
N ALA A 378 18.86 -26.30 3.62
CA ALA A 378 19.98 -25.40 3.38
C ALA A 378 20.69 -24.95 4.66
N GLY A 379 20.05 -25.08 5.83
CA GLY A 379 20.56 -24.66 7.13
C GLY A 379 20.64 -23.14 7.33
N ARG A 380 20.41 -22.34 6.26
CA ARG A 380 20.50 -20.88 6.25
C ARG A 380 19.50 -20.30 5.23
N GLY A 381 18.65 -19.38 5.66
CA GLY A 381 17.70 -18.74 4.77
C GLY A 381 16.62 -17.93 5.47
N VAL A 382 15.82 -17.22 4.68
CA VAL A 382 14.76 -16.34 5.15
C VAL A 382 13.47 -16.57 4.37
N LEU A 383 12.37 -16.76 5.08
CA LEU A 383 11.03 -16.65 4.49
C LEU A 383 10.34 -15.41 5.06
N VAL A 384 10.01 -14.44 4.20
CA VAL A 384 9.19 -13.27 4.54
C VAL A 384 7.76 -13.56 4.15
N TYR A 385 6.83 -13.57 5.12
CA TYR A 385 5.40 -13.75 4.90
C TYR A 385 4.71 -12.38 4.96
N LEU A 386 4.26 -11.92 3.79
CA LEU A 386 3.59 -10.63 3.64
C LEU A 386 2.08 -10.80 3.80
N ARG A 387 1.54 -10.24 4.87
CA ARG A 387 0.10 -10.18 5.14
C ARG A 387 -0.55 -9.08 4.30
N GLY A 388 -1.89 -9.16 4.14
CA GLY A 388 -2.64 -8.21 3.32
C GLY A 388 -2.53 -8.43 1.81
N HIS A 389 -1.78 -9.45 1.35
CA HIS A 389 -1.61 -9.81 -0.06
C HIS A 389 -2.64 -10.81 -0.58
N GLU A 390 -3.71 -11.04 0.20
CA GLU A 390 -4.79 -11.99 -0.13
C GLU A 390 -5.42 -11.68 -1.48
N GLY A 391 -5.62 -12.72 -2.30
CA GLY A 391 -6.18 -12.55 -3.64
C GLY A 391 -5.37 -11.63 -4.56
N ARG A 392 -4.04 -11.49 -4.33
CA ARG A 392 -3.14 -10.53 -5.01
C ARG A 392 -3.41 -9.07 -4.64
N GLY A 393 -3.83 -8.84 -3.39
CA GLY A 393 -4.10 -7.52 -2.85
C GLY A 393 -5.56 -7.08 -2.91
N ILE A 394 -6.44 -7.85 -3.56
CA ILE A 394 -7.88 -7.52 -3.64
C ILE A 394 -8.66 -7.87 -2.36
N GLY A 395 -8.04 -8.62 -1.45
CA GLY A 395 -8.65 -9.05 -0.19
C GLY A 395 -9.49 -10.33 -0.30
N LEU A 396 -9.82 -10.92 0.87
CA LEU A 396 -10.48 -12.22 0.96
C LEU A 396 -11.90 -12.21 0.38
N GLY A 397 -12.68 -11.16 0.65
CA GLY A 397 -14.06 -11.08 0.16
C GLY A 397 -14.16 -11.08 -1.37
N HIS A 398 -13.34 -10.27 -2.04
CA HIS A 398 -13.28 -10.23 -3.50
C HIS A 398 -12.71 -11.52 -4.08
N LYS A 399 -11.72 -12.12 -3.44
CA LYS A 399 -11.18 -13.42 -3.85
C LYS A 399 -12.25 -14.51 -3.86
N LEU A 400 -13.12 -14.57 -2.84
CA LEU A 400 -14.21 -15.55 -2.79
C LEU A 400 -15.27 -15.27 -3.88
N ARG A 401 -15.54 -14.01 -4.21
CA ARG A 401 -16.39 -13.65 -5.37
C ARG A 401 -15.74 -14.09 -6.68
N ALA A 402 -14.43 -13.87 -6.84
CA ALA A 402 -13.70 -14.33 -8.01
C ALA A 402 -13.73 -15.87 -8.15
N TYR A 403 -13.77 -16.63 -7.05
CA TYR A 403 -13.92 -18.08 -7.08
C TYR A 403 -15.28 -18.51 -7.67
N ASN A 404 -16.37 -17.80 -7.34
CA ASN A 404 -17.67 -18.08 -7.96
C ASN A 404 -17.63 -17.87 -9.48
N LEU A 405 -17.03 -16.77 -9.94
CA LEU A 405 -16.86 -16.51 -11.38
C LEU A 405 -15.96 -17.56 -12.06
N GLN A 406 -14.95 -18.07 -11.33
CA GLN A 406 -14.12 -19.17 -11.85
C GLN A 406 -14.90 -20.49 -11.99
N ASP A 407 -15.85 -20.78 -11.10
CA ASP A 407 -16.75 -21.92 -11.18
C ASP A 407 -17.69 -21.77 -12.40
N ASP A 408 -18.07 -20.53 -12.75
CA ASP A 408 -18.85 -20.19 -13.95
C ASP A 408 -17.99 -20.13 -15.25
N GLY A 409 -16.72 -20.55 -15.17
CA GLY A 409 -15.87 -20.72 -16.34
C GLY A 409 -14.88 -19.57 -16.63
N ARG A 410 -14.79 -18.52 -15.81
CA ARG A 410 -13.74 -17.50 -15.92
C ARG A 410 -12.40 -18.03 -15.42
N ASP A 411 -11.29 -17.49 -15.93
CA ASP A 411 -10.00 -17.69 -15.27
C ASP A 411 -9.73 -16.60 -14.19
N THR A 412 -8.59 -16.67 -13.52
CA THR A 412 -8.27 -15.75 -12.41
C THR A 412 -8.13 -14.29 -12.86
N VAL A 413 -7.67 -14.03 -14.08
CA VAL A 413 -7.50 -12.68 -14.64
C VAL A 413 -8.86 -12.12 -15.03
N GLU A 414 -9.61 -12.87 -15.84
CA GLU A 414 -10.96 -12.51 -16.29
C GLU A 414 -11.92 -12.25 -15.12
N ALA A 415 -11.83 -13.07 -14.05
CA ALA A 415 -12.66 -12.89 -12.86
C ALA A 415 -12.35 -11.57 -12.13
N ASN A 416 -11.08 -11.13 -12.08
CA ASN A 416 -10.73 -9.86 -11.49
C ASN A 416 -11.19 -8.68 -12.36
N GLU A 417 -10.98 -8.75 -13.66
CA GLU A 417 -11.42 -7.71 -14.62
C GLU A 417 -12.95 -7.54 -14.59
N GLU A 418 -13.72 -8.64 -14.56
CA GLU A 418 -15.19 -8.59 -14.46
C GLU A 418 -15.68 -7.95 -13.15
N LEU A 419 -14.89 -8.05 -12.08
CA LEU A 419 -15.15 -7.36 -10.79
C LEU A 419 -14.66 -5.91 -10.76
N GLY A 420 -14.05 -5.40 -11.84
CA GLY A 420 -13.44 -4.06 -11.88
C GLY A 420 -12.20 -3.93 -10.98
N LEU A 421 -11.48 -5.04 -10.76
CA LEU A 421 -10.34 -5.10 -9.85
C LEU A 421 -9.02 -5.30 -10.61
N PRO A 422 -7.92 -4.76 -10.12
CA PRO A 422 -6.61 -4.96 -10.74
C PRO A 422 -6.20 -6.43 -10.72
N VAL A 423 -5.45 -6.85 -11.72
CA VAL A 423 -4.95 -8.23 -11.86
C VAL A 423 -3.94 -8.56 -10.75
N ASP A 424 -3.09 -7.62 -10.39
CA ASP A 424 -2.10 -7.76 -9.29
C ASP A 424 -1.76 -6.38 -8.73
N SER A 425 -2.17 -6.09 -7.50
CA SER A 425 -1.88 -4.85 -6.76
C SER A 425 -0.89 -5.04 -5.62
N ARG A 426 -0.13 -6.16 -5.62
CA ARG A 426 0.81 -6.47 -4.54
C ARG A 426 2.07 -5.63 -4.63
N GLU A 427 2.48 -5.13 -3.47
CA GLU A 427 3.68 -4.35 -3.25
C GLU A 427 4.73 -5.18 -2.52
N TYR A 428 5.95 -5.24 -3.06
CA TYR A 428 7.04 -6.03 -2.47
C TYR A 428 8.09 -5.21 -1.73
N GLY A 429 7.98 -3.88 -1.74
CA GLY A 429 8.91 -2.96 -1.08
C GLY A 429 9.04 -3.18 0.43
N ILE A 430 7.93 -3.50 1.10
CA ILE A 430 7.92 -3.91 2.52
C ILE A 430 8.79 -5.16 2.71
N GLY A 431 8.64 -6.17 1.86
CA GLY A 431 9.45 -7.39 1.90
C GLY A 431 10.93 -7.12 1.67
N ALA A 432 11.26 -6.23 0.75
CA ALA A 432 12.64 -5.82 0.49
C ALA A 432 13.27 -5.12 1.70
N GLN A 433 12.54 -4.22 2.35
CA GLN A 433 13.04 -3.54 3.55
C GLN A 433 13.21 -4.47 4.74
N ILE A 434 12.31 -5.45 4.93
CA ILE A 434 12.46 -6.50 5.93
C ILE A 434 13.76 -7.28 5.69
N LEU A 435 14.02 -7.70 4.45
CA LEU A 435 15.24 -8.42 4.10
C LEU A 435 16.51 -7.59 4.38
N ARG A 436 16.50 -6.29 4.04
CA ARG A 436 17.62 -5.38 4.36
C ARG A 436 17.84 -5.23 5.86
N ASP A 437 16.78 -5.04 6.64
CA ASP A 437 16.85 -4.91 8.10
C ASP A 437 17.39 -6.19 8.76
N LEU A 438 17.15 -7.37 8.16
CA LEU A 438 17.73 -8.66 8.57
C LEU A 438 19.18 -8.81 8.16
N GLY A 439 19.75 -7.89 7.37
CA GLY A 439 21.13 -7.93 6.92
C GLY A 439 21.36 -8.66 5.60
N VAL A 440 20.30 -9.07 4.88
CA VAL A 440 20.44 -9.68 3.54
C VAL A 440 20.98 -8.62 2.56
N ARG A 441 21.98 -8.99 1.76
CA ARG A 441 22.59 -8.18 0.69
C ARG A 441 22.40 -8.80 -0.68
N SER A 442 22.70 -10.11 -0.80
CA SER A 442 22.40 -10.85 -2.01
C SER A 442 21.62 -12.14 -1.69
N MET A 443 20.82 -12.59 -2.67
CA MET A 443 19.91 -13.71 -2.43
C MET A 443 19.72 -14.62 -3.63
N ARG A 444 19.49 -15.91 -3.37
CA ARG A 444 18.84 -16.84 -4.29
C ARG A 444 17.35 -16.81 -4.01
N LEU A 445 16.57 -16.26 -4.94
CA LEU A 445 15.15 -16.02 -4.73
C LEU A 445 14.30 -17.21 -5.16
N MET A 446 13.59 -17.81 -4.21
CA MET A 446 12.63 -18.89 -4.46
C MET A 446 11.35 -18.30 -5.07
N THR A 447 11.22 -18.31 -6.40
CA THR A 447 10.07 -17.76 -7.10
C THR A 447 9.91 -18.34 -8.52
N ASN A 448 8.66 -18.39 -8.99
CA ASN A 448 8.32 -18.62 -10.40
C ASN A 448 7.76 -17.33 -11.05
N ASN A 449 7.57 -16.25 -10.26
CA ASN A 449 6.98 -14.99 -10.73
C ASN A 449 8.05 -13.94 -11.01
N PRO A 450 8.23 -13.48 -12.27
CA PRO A 450 9.18 -12.42 -12.63
C PRO A 450 8.92 -11.09 -11.91
N ALA A 451 7.65 -10.75 -11.67
CA ALA A 451 7.28 -9.49 -10.99
C ALA A 451 7.88 -9.39 -9.57
N LYS A 452 8.06 -10.53 -8.87
CA LYS A 452 8.74 -10.53 -7.56
C LYS A 452 10.21 -10.17 -7.65
N TYR A 453 10.88 -10.58 -8.73
CA TYR A 453 12.27 -10.22 -8.97
C TYR A 453 12.40 -8.70 -9.19
N LEU A 454 11.56 -8.14 -10.05
CA LEU A 454 11.53 -6.70 -10.33
C LEU A 454 11.16 -5.89 -9.08
N GLY A 455 10.15 -6.33 -8.33
CA GLY A 455 9.68 -5.65 -7.11
C GLY A 455 10.66 -5.67 -5.93
N LEU A 456 11.72 -6.47 -5.97
CA LEU A 456 12.79 -6.49 -4.97
C LEU A 456 14.05 -5.74 -5.40
N LYS A 457 14.21 -5.43 -6.69
CA LYS A 457 15.32 -4.60 -7.19
C LYS A 457 15.21 -3.16 -6.68
N GLY A 458 16.34 -2.48 -6.62
CA GLY A 458 16.40 -1.05 -6.28
C GLY A 458 16.40 -0.73 -4.79
N TYR A 459 16.31 -1.75 -3.91
CA TYR A 459 16.39 -1.58 -2.46
C TYR A 459 17.78 -1.90 -1.88
N GLY A 460 18.82 -1.92 -2.72
CA GLY A 460 20.17 -2.36 -2.31
C GLY A 460 20.25 -3.87 -2.03
N LEU A 461 19.38 -4.64 -2.67
CA LEU A 461 19.36 -6.11 -2.65
C LEU A 461 19.76 -6.63 -4.04
N SER A 462 20.68 -7.59 -4.09
CA SER A 462 21.07 -8.28 -5.32
C SER A 462 20.42 -9.66 -5.40
N VAL A 463 19.76 -9.99 -6.51
CA VAL A 463 19.23 -11.33 -6.76
C VAL A 463 20.21 -12.07 -7.65
N VAL A 464 21.04 -12.93 -7.06
CA VAL A 464 22.13 -13.67 -7.76
C VAL A 464 21.65 -14.96 -8.42
N GLY A 465 20.43 -15.42 -8.12
CA GLY A 465 19.88 -16.62 -8.74
C GLY A 465 18.41 -16.83 -8.43
N ARG A 466 17.76 -17.60 -9.28
CA ARG A 466 16.37 -18.05 -9.09
C ARG A 466 16.33 -19.51 -8.68
N VAL A 467 15.51 -19.81 -7.68
CA VAL A 467 15.19 -21.19 -7.27
C VAL A 467 13.71 -21.44 -7.58
N PRO A 468 13.37 -22.32 -8.53
CA PRO A 468 11.99 -22.61 -8.87
C PRO A 468 11.29 -23.38 -7.76
N LEU A 469 10.01 -23.08 -7.53
CA LEU A 469 9.13 -23.82 -6.62
C LEU A 469 8.15 -24.66 -7.46
N LEU A 470 8.45 -25.93 -7.62
CA LEU A 470 7.65 -26.86 -8.39
C LEU A 470 6.77 -27.66 -7.44
N THR A 471 5.48 -27.39 -7.46
CA THR A 471 4.46 -28.01 -6.61
C THR A 471 3.68 -29.09 -7.38
N PRO A 472 2.98 -30.00 -6.70
CA PRO A 472 2.14 -31.00 -7.38
C PRO A 472 1.04 -30.33 -8.22
N ILE A 473 0.83 -30.88 -9.44
CA ILE A 473 -0.26 -30.50 -10.33
C ILE A 473 -1.42 -31.46 -10.05
N THR A 474 -2.58 -30.88 -9.70
CA THR A 474 -3.83 -31.62 -9.44
C THR A 474 -4.91 -31.19 -10.43
N SER A 475 -6.02 -31.93 -10.52
CA SER A 475 -7.20 -31.51 -11.28
C SER A 475 -7.67 -30.11 -10.88
N GLU A 476 -7.66 -29.84 -9.57
CA GLU A 476 -8.18 -28.59 -8.99
C GLU A 476 -7.29 -27.36 -9.26
N ASN A 477 -5.96 -27.50 -9.24
CA ASN A 477 -5.05 -26.35 -9.40
C ASN A 477 -4.50 -26.19 -10.83
N ARG A 478 -4.76 -27.12 -11.73
CA ARG A 478 -4.24 -27.13 -13.12
C ARG A 478 -4.52 -25.82 -13.83
N ARG A 479 -5.82 -25.45 -13.93
CA ARG A 479 -6.25 -24.22 -14.60
C ARG A 479 -5.60 -22.97 -14.02
N TYR A 480 -5.47 -22.91 -12.69
CA TYR A 480 -4.79 -21.83 -12.00
C TYR A 480 -3.30 -21.75 -12.37
N LEU A 481 -2.60 -22.87 -12.46
CA LEU A 481 -1.19 -22.93 -12.87
C LEU A 481 -1.02 -22.57 -14.37
N GLU A 482 -1.95 -22.97 -15.22
CA GLU A 482 -1.98 -22.59 -16.63
C GLU A 482 -2.15 -21.08 -16.81
N THR A 483 -3.12 -20.47 -16.12
CA THR A 483 -3.33 -19.02 -16.14
C THR A 483 -2.07 -18.27 -15.66
N LYS A 484 -1.43 -18.73 -14.60
CA LYS A 484 -0.15 -18.17 -14.13
C LYS A 484 0.92 -18.22 -15.23
N ARG A 485 1.02 -19.31 -15.96
CA ARG A 485 2.00 -19.48 -17.04
C ARG A 485 1.67 -18.60 -18.24
N THR A 486 0.45 -18.68 -18.73
CA THR A 486 0.05 -18.11 -20.04
C THR A 486 -0.28 -16.62 -19.97
N LYS A 487 -0.98 -16.19 -18.93
CA LYS A 487 -1.45 -14.80 -18.79
C LYS A 487 -0.61 -13.94 -17.83
N MET A 488 0.20 -14.57 -16.95
CA MET A 488 0.95 -13.84 -15.92
C MET A 488 2.47 -14.03 -15.99
N GLY A 489 2.97 -14.60 -17.06
CA GLY A 489 4.40 -14.73 -17.32
C GLY A 489 5.17 -15.59 -16.31
N HIS A 490 4.50 -16.46 -15.52
CA HIS A 490 5.20 -17.36 -14.61
C HIS A 490 6.09 -18.35 -15.35
N VAL A 491 7.33 -18.50 -14.91
CA VAL A 491 8.35 -19.34 -15.52
C VAL A 491 8.48 -20.65 -14.76
N TYR A 492 8.17 -21.75 -15.43
CA TYR A 492 8.37 -23.12 -14.97
C TYR A 492 9.38 -23.83 -15.88
N GLY A 493 10.07 -24.86 -15.37
CA GLY A 493 10.98 -25.67 -16.17
C GLY A 493 10.25 -26.49 -17.25
N ALA A 494 10.96 -26.91 -18.30
CA ALA A 494 10.40 -27.67 -19.44
C ALA A 494 9.65 -28.95 -19.00
N GLU A 495 10.19 -29.69 -18.03
CA GLU A 495 9.57 -30.91 -17.48
C GLU A 495 8.23 -30.62 -16.80
N PHE A 496 8.13 -29.56 -16.02
CA PHE A 496 6.89 -29.13 -15.39
C PHE A 496 5.85 -28.69 -16.43
N ASN A 497 6.28 -27.93 -17.44
CA ASN A 497 5.42 -27.52 -18.54
C ASN A 497 4.90 -28.73 -19.33
N GLY A 498 5.74 -29.75 -19.55
CA GLY A 498 5.32 -31.03 -20.16
C GLY A 498 4.23 -31.74 -19.35
N ARG A 499 4.38 -31.83 -18.02
CA ARG A 499 3.36 -32.42 -17.14
C ARG A 499 2.06 -31.60 -17.12
N LEU A 500 2.15 -30.27 -17.20
CA LEU A 500 0.98 -29.39 -17.23
C LEU A 500 0.18 -29.61 -18.53
N ASN A 501 0.87 -29.86 -19.65
CA ASN A 501 0.22 -30.06 -20.97
C ASN A 501 -0.29 -31.48 -21.20
N ASN A 502 0.35 -32.54 -20.62
CA ASN A 502 0.15 -33.94 -21.00
C ASN A 502 -0.88 -34.72 -20.15
N SER A 503 -1.58 -34.10 -19.23
CA SER A 503 -2.58 -34.77 -18.40
C SER A 503 -3.98 -34.21 -18.72
N ALA A 504 -4.38 -34.33 -19.99
CA ALA A 504 -5.76 -34.20 -20.44
C ALA A 504 -6.50 -35.52 -20.28
#